data_35ee36801a480910c6b98a0a63d73a13
#
_entry.id   35ee36801a480910c6b98a0a63d73a13
#
_cell.length_a   1.000
_cell.length_b   1.000
_cell.length_c   1.000
_cell.angle_alpha   90.00
_cell.angle_beta   90.00
_cell.angle_gamma   90.00
#
_symmetry.space_group_name_H-M   'P 1'
#
loop_
_entity.id
_entity.type
_entity.pdbx_description
1 polymer ?
#
loop_
_entity_poly.entity_id
_entity_poly.type
_entity_poly.pdbx_seq_one_letter_code
_entity_poly.pdbx_strand_id
1 'polypeptide(L)'
;MLTVEKKAMLEKICTHQLEGLMFHFDYACIAKLLGHKKMACMQHKQAMKETEKHLNTVLRLIEAYGEVFHASSSKPTTHAIEVGEKPSSKELADKICHEMMEKWKDWECQTVQLYDEAIHAMPDCRMWKCLKHDAEKEMEYVSKLLRKSNP
;
A
#
# COMPACT_ATOMS: atom_id res chain seq x y z
N MET A 1 -3.54 28.10 -6.39
CA MET A 1 -2.27 27.85 -5.68
C MET A 1 -2.59 26.98 -4.45
N LEU A 2 -1.85 25.89 -4.26
CA LEU A 2 -2.02 25.03 -3.08
C LEU A 2 -1.54 25.76 -1.82
N THR A 3 -2.28 25.61 -0.71
CA THR A 3 -1.75 26.01 0.59
C THR A 3 -0.62 25.08 1.00
N VAL A 4 0.27 25.54 1.89
CA VAL A 4 1.38 24.73 2.43
C VAL A 4 0.86 23.42 3.04
N GLU A 5 -0.26 23.47 3.74
CA GLU A 5 -0.90 22.30 4.36
C GLU A 5 -1.39 21.26 3.33
N LYS A 6 -2.04 21.73 2.24
CA LYS A 6 -2.49 20.85 1.15
C LYS A 6 -1.31 20.21 0.43
N LYS A 7 -0.23 20.96 0.21
CA LYS A 7 1.00 20.45 -0.38
C LYS A 7 1.61 19.34 0.50
N ALA A 8 1.76 19.59 1.79
CA ALA A 8 2.28 18.61 2.75
C ALA A 8 1.41 17.34 2.79
N MET A 9 0.08 17.47 2.71
CA MET A 9 -0.84 16.35 2.62
C MET A 9 -0.60 15.51 1.36
N LEU A 10 -0.48 16.13 0.20
CA LEU A 10 -0.22 15.44 -1.06
C LEU A 10 1.13 14.70 -1.04
N GLU A 11 2.17 15.34 -0.51
CA GLU A 11 3.49 14.72 -0.34
C GLU A 11 3.45 13.51 0.60
N LYS A 12 2.72 13.61 1.70
CA LYS A 12 2.49 12.51 2.65
C LYS A 12 1.80 11.33 1.97
N ILE A 13 0.76 11.57 1.18
CA ILE A 13 0.04 10.53 0.44
C ILE A 13 0.95 9.88 -0.61
N CYS A 14 1.69 10.65 -1.40
CA CYS A 14 2.63 10.12 -2.37
C CYS A 14 3.70 9.24 -1.73
N THR A 15 4.28 9.69 -0.62
CA THR A 15 5.27 8.92 0.14
C THR A 15 4.69 7.59 0.60
N HIS A 16 3.48 7.61 1.16
CA HIS A 16 2.78 6.40 1.58
C HIS A 16 2.53 5.43 0.42
N GLN A 17 2.12 5.94 -0.75
CA GLN A 17 1.91 5.10 -1.94
C GLN A 17 3.20 4.48 -2.46
N LEU A 18 4.32 5.21 -2.44
CA LEU A 18 5.64 4.67 -2.80
C LEU A 18 6.08 3.57 -1.83
N GLU A 19 5.88 3.76 -0.53
CA GLU A 19 6.17 2.74 0.48
C GLU A 19 5.35 1.47 0.25
N GLY A 20 4.06 1.61 -0.07
CA GLY A 20 3.17 0.50 -0.40
C GLY A 20 3.62 -0.28 -1.63
N LEU A 21 4.01 0.44 -2.68
CA LEU A 21 4.57 -0.17 -3.89
C LEU A 21 5.80 -1.01 -3.56
N MET A 22 6.72 -0.47 -2.79
CA MET A 22 7.97 -1.15 -2.42
C MET A 22 7.69 -2.40 -1.58
N PHE A 23 6.86 -2.31 -0.54
CA PHE A 23 6.61 -3.47 0.29
C PHE A 23 5.86 -4.58 -0.46
N HIS A 24 4.95 -4.27 -1.37
CA HIS A 24 4.29 -5.28 -2.20
C HIS A 24 5.26 -6.01 -3.12
N PHE A 25 6.24 -5.31 -3.71
CA PHE A 25 7.29 -5.96 -4.47
C PHE A 25 8.17 -6.87 -3.60
N ASP A 26 8.56 -6.40 -2.41
CA ASP A 26 9.35 -7.19 -1.47
C ASP A 26 8.58 -8.46 -1.05
N TYR A 27 7.28 -8.31 -0.74
CA TYR A 27 6.43 -9.45 -0.39
C TYR A 27 6.25 -10.42 -1.54
N ALA A 28 6.16 -9.94 -2.78
CA ALA A 28 6.12 -10.82 -3.95
C ALA A 28 7.41 -11.64 -4.07
N CYS A 29 8.57 -11.02 -3.85
CA CYS A 29 9.86 -11.69 -3.85
C CYS A 29 9.97 -12.73 -2.73
N ILE A 30 9.61 -12.36 -1.49
CA ILE A 30 9.63 -13.26 -0.34
C ILE A 30 8.68 -14.44 -0.55
N ALA A 31 7.45 -14.19 -0.98
CA ALA A 31 6.48 -15.26 -1.24
C ALA A 31 6.97 -16.23 -2.33
N LYS A 32 7.67 -15.72 -3.34
CA LYS A 32 8.29 -16.54 -4.38
C LYS A 32 9.40 -17.43 -3.82
N LEU A 33 10.26 -16.88 -2.96
CA LEU A 33 11.32 -17.63 -2.27
C LEU A 33 10.76 -18.74 -1.37
N LEU A 34 9.59 -18.49 -0.75
CA LEU A 34 8.87 -19.45 0.08
C LEU A 34 8.11 -20.52 -0.74
N GLY A 35 8.09 -20.43 -2.07
CA GLY A 35 7.33 -21.31 -2.93
C GLY A 35 5.82 -21.01 -3.03
N HIS A 36 5.35 -19.92 -2.42
CA HIS A 36 3.96 -19.48 -2.44
C HIS A 36 3.62 -18.66 -3.71
N LYS A 37 3.56 -19.35 -4.85
CA LYS A 37 3.31 -18.72 -6.18
C LYS A 37 2.04 -17.85 -6.21
N LYS A 38 0.97 -18.30 -5.57
CA LYS A 38 -0.30 -17.54 -5.51
C LYS A 38 -0.13 -16.21 -4.77
N MET A 39 0.50 -16.24 -3.61
CA MET A 39 0.79 -15.02 -2.83
C MET A 39 1.73 -14.09 -3.59
N ALA A 40 2.78 -14.62 -4.20
CA ALA A 40 3.71 -13.84 -5.02
C ALA A 40 2.97 -13.11 -6.16
N CYS A 41 2.09 -13.81 -6.87
CA CYS A 41 1.28 -13.22 -7.93
C CYS A 41 0.31 -12.15 -7.41
N MET A 42 -0.32 -12.37 -6.27
CA MET A 42 -1.23 -11.39 -5.63
C MET A 42 -0.49 -10.12 -5.24
N GLN A 43 0.65 -10.23 -4.59
CA GLN A 43 1.46 -9.08 -4.17
C GLN A 43 2.00 -8.28 -5.35
N HIS A 44 2.44 -8.96 -6.42
CA HIS A 44 2.88 -8.29 -7.63
C HIS A 44 1.72 -7.53 -8.33
N LYS A 45 0.54 -8.13 -8.43
CA LYS A 45 -0.65 -7.46 -8.98
C LYS A 45 -1.05 -6.25 -8.15
N GLN A 46 -0.95 -6.36 -6.81
CA GLN A 46 -1.25 -5.24 -5.93
C GLN A 46 -0.26 -4.09 -6.12
N ALA A 47 1.04 -4.37 -6.25
CA ALA A 47 2.04 -3.35 -6.56
C ALA A 47 1.72 -2.59 -7.85
N MET A 48 1.34 -3.30 -8.91
CA MET A 48 0.95 -2.68 -10.19
C MET A 48 -0.31 -1.85 -10.05
N LYS A 49 -1.32 -2.33 -9.33
CA LYS A 49 -2.57 -1.61 -9.08
C LYS A 49 -2.34 -0.32 -8.28
N GLU A 50 -1.52 -0.37 -7.24
CA GLU A 50 -1.17 0.82 -6.45
C GLU A 50 -0.47 1.88 -7.31
N THR A 51 0.42 1.45 -8.22
CA THR A 51 1.08 2.37 -9.15
C THR A 51 0.08 3.01 -10.11
N GLU A 52 -0.73 2.21 -10.79
CA GLU A 52 -1.60 2.69 -11.86
C GLU A 52 -2.78 3.51 -11.35
N LYS A 53 -3.44 3.05 -10.30
CA LYS A 53 -4.66 3.71 -9.81
C LYS A 53 -4.40 4.79 -8.77
N HIS A 54 -3.52 4.53 -7.81
CA HIS A 54 -3.32 5.42 -6.67
C HIS A 54 -2.18 6.41 -6.91
N LEU A 55 -0.96 5.94 -7.05
CA LEU A 55 0.21 6.81 -7.18
C LEU A 55 0.09 7.74 -8.40
N ASN A 56 -0.16 7.21 -9.59
CA ASN A 56 -0.28 8.02 -10.81
C ASN A 56 -1.41 9.05 -10.72
N THR A 57 -2.53 8.71 -10.07
CA THR A 57 -3.64 9.65 -9.89
C THR A 57 -3.25 10.81 -8.99
N VAL A 58 -2.54 10.55 -7.90
CA VAL A 58 -2.06 11.59 -6.98
C VAL A 58 -0.97 12.45 -7.64
N LEU A 59 -0.05 11.84 -8.39
CA LEU A 59 0.98 12.59 -9.13
C LEU A 59 0.37 13.53 -10.17
N ARG A 60 -0.64 13.08 -10.92
CA ARG A 60 -1.38 13.94 -11.88
C ARG A 60 -2.10 15.09 -11.18
N LEU A 61 -2.59 14.87 -9.97
CA LEU A 61 -3.21 15.95 -9.19
C LEU A 61 -2.16 16.99 -8.77
N ILE A 62 -1.00 16.57 -8.30
CA ILE A 62 0.12 17.47 -7.94
C ILE A 62 0.55 18.29 -9.15
N GLU A 63 0.72 17.64 -10.30
CA GLU A 63 1.07 18.29 -11.57
C GLU A 63 0.00 19.29 -12.00
N ALA A 64 -1.29 18.96 -11.87
CA ALA A 64 -2.40 19.86 -12.19
C ALA A 64 -2.41 21.14 -11.32
N TYR A 65 -1.83 21.08 -10.13
CA TYR A 65 -1.62 22.26 -9.27
C TYR A 65 -0.33 23.03 -9.59
N GLY A 66 0.45 22.58 -10.58
CA GLY A 66 1.72 23.21 -10.98
C GLY A 66 2.84 22.98 -9.96
N GLU A 67 2.75 21.94 -9.16
CA GLU A 67 3.75 21.57 -8.17
C GLU A 67 4.61 20.38 -8.66
N VAL A 68 5.80 20.26 -8.10
CA VAL A 68 6.70 19.12 -8.34
C VAL A 68 6.78 18.30 -7.06
N PHE A 69 6.57 17.00 -7.17
CA PHE A 69 6.74 16.09 -6.06
C PHE A 69 8.23 15.84 -5.81
N HIS A 70 8.65 16.14 -4.60
CA HIS A 70 9.96 15.75 -4.11
C HIS A 70 9.77 14.58 -3.16
N ALA A 71 10.25 13.39 -3.55
CA ALA A 71 10.29 12.25 -2.65
C ALA A 71 11.11 12.64 -1.43
N SER A 72 10.45 12.74 -0.26
CA SER A 72 11.20 12.90 0.98
C SER A 72 12.02 11.64 1.20
N SER A 73 13.28 11.80 1.62
CA SER A 73 14.18 10.71 1.98
C SER A 73 13.80 10.09 3.34
N SER A 74 12.52 10.04 3.68
CA SER A 74 12.07 9.26 4.81
C SER A 74 12.50 7.82 4.54
N LYS A 75 13.32 7.29 5.44
CA LYS A 75 13.68 5.87 5.42
C LYS A 75 12.38 5.10 5.28
N PRO A 76 12.22 4.22 4.27
CA PRO A 76 11.04 3.42 4.16
C PRO A 76 10.82 2.77 5.52
N THR A 77 9.63 2.96 6.08
CA THR A 77 9.23 2.25 7.28
C THR A 77 9.23 0.80 6.84
N THR A 78 10.32 0.12 7.13
CA THR A 78 10.50 -1.27 6.71
C THR A 78 9.43 -2.07 7.43
N HIS A 79 8.39 -2.43 6.71
CA HIS A 79 7.53 -3.54 7.08
C HIS A 79 8.34 -4.84 6.89
N ALA A 80 9.60 -4.84 7.35
CA ALA A 80 10.53 -5.91 7.17
C ALA A 80 9.98 -7.15 7.86
N ILE A 81 9.61 -8.11 7.05
CA ILE A 81 9.52 -9.48 7.50
C ILE A 81 10.94 -10.00 7.41
N GLU A 82 11.55 -10.24 8.56
CA GLU A 82 12.83 -10.92 8.59
C GLU A 82 12.61 -12.36 8.13
N VAL A 83 12.92 -12.59 6.88
CA VAL A 83 13.07 -13.94 6.36
C VAL A 83 14.53 -14.28 6.58
N GLY A 84 14.80 -15.07 7.63
CA GLY A 84 16.08 -15.70 7.83
C GLY A 84 16.45 -16.66 6.67
N GLU A 85 17.18 -17.72 6.95
CA GLU A 85 17.39 -18.79 5.97
C GLU A 85 16.03 -19.32 5.48
N LYS A 86 16.00 -19.81 4.22
CA LYS A 86 14.80 -20.38 3.61
C LYS A 86 14.08 -21.31 4.60
N PRO A 87 12.81 -21.07 4.94
CA PRO A 87 12.12 -21.83 5.95
C PRO A 87 12.10 -23.31 5.56
N SER A 88 12.49 -24.17 6.50
CA SER A 88 12.58 -25.61 6.31
C SER A 88 11.21 -26.31 6.33
N SER A 89 10.14 -25.62 6.74
CA SER A 89 8.79 -26.18 6.88
C SER A 89 7.73 -25.35 6.17
N LYS A 90 6.70 -26.03 5.68
CA LYS A 90 5.51 -25.40 5.10
C LYS A 90 4.79 -24.52 6.14
N GLU A 91 4.72 -24.95 7.40
CA GLU A 91 4.07 -24.21 8.49
C GLU A 91 4.71 -22.83 8.70
N LEU A 92 6.04 -22.76 8.66
CA LEU A 92 6.74 -21.47 8.80
C LEU A 92 6.48 -20.58 7.58
N ALA A 93 6.46 -21.14 6.38
CA ALA A 93 6.13 -20.40 5.18
C ALA A 93 4.69 -19.84 5.22
N ASP A 94 3.73 -20.65 5.65
CA ASP A 94 2.33 -20.24 5.83
C ASP A 94 2.19 -19.14 6.89
N LYS A 95 2.93 -19.23 7.99
CA LYS A 95 2.98 -18.19 9.03
C LYS A 95 3.51 -16.86 8.48
N ILE A 96 4.61 -16.89 7.73
CA ILE A 96 5.18 -15.68 7.11
C ILE A 96 4.18 -15.06 6.13
N CYS A 97 3.50 -15.86 5.31
CA CYS A 97 2.45 -15.35 4.41
C CYS A 97 1.25 -14.75 5.18
N HIS A 98 0.90 -15.31 6.33
CA HIS A 98 -0.13 -14.72 7.20
C HIS A 98 0.30 -13.35 7.72
N GLU A 99 1.52 -13.22 8.22
CA GLU A 99 2.09 -11.94 8.68
C GLU A 99 2.12 -10.88 7.55
N MET A 100 2.42 -11.29 6.32
CA MET A 100 2.34 -10.39 5.16
C MET A 100 0.93 -9.84 4.96
N MET A 101 -0.09 -10.67 5.09
CA MET A 101 -1.49 -10.26 4.93
C MET A 101 -1.94 -9.33 6.06
N GLU A 102 -1.50 -9.57 7.30
CA GLU A 102 -1.78 -8.67 8.42
C GLU A 102 -1.18 -7.28 8.19
N LYS A 103 0.09 -7.20 7.79
CA LYS A 103 0.76 -5.94 7.46
C LYS A 103 0.13 -5.24 6.26
N TRP A 104 -0.28 -5.98 5.25
CA TRP A 104 -1.03 -5.43 4.12
C TRP A 104 -2.35 -4.79 4.58
N LYS A 105 -3.12 -5.49 5.42
CA LYS A 105 -4.36 -4.94 5.97
C LYS A 105 -4.12 -3.66 6.77
N ASP A 106 -3.10 -3.62 7.61
CA ASP A 106 -2.76 -2.43 8.41
C ASP A 106 -2.37 -1.26 7.50
N TRP A 107 -1.63 -1.52 6.43
CA TRP A 107 -1.27 -0.50 5.45
C TRP A 107 -2.49 0.06 4.71
N GLU A 108 -3.43 -0.79 4.30
CA GLU A 108 -4.70 -0.34 3.68
C GLU A 108 -5.55 0.50 4.66
N CYS A 109 -5.55 0.13 5.93
CA CYS A 109 -6.22 0.92 6.97
C CYS A 109 -5.63 2.34 7.07
N GLN A 110 -4.31 2.47 7.03
CA GLN A 110 -3.61 3.75 7.00
C GLN A 110 -3.93 4.54 5.71
N THR A 111 -4.01 3.85 4.58
CA THR A 111 -4.39 4.43 3.28
C THR A 111 -5.78 5.06 3.34
N VAL A 112 -6.76 4.35 3.90
CA VAL A 112 -8.13 4.86 4.10
C VAL A 112 -8.12 6.12 4.97
N GLN A 113 -7.37 6.13 6.07
CA GLN A 113 -7.24 7.30 6.95
C GLN A 113 -6.65 8.51 6.23
N LEU A 114 -5.59 8.31 5.43
CA LEU A 114 -4.97 9.38 4.65
C LEU A 114 -5.93 9.97 3.61
N TYR A 115 -6.73 9.14 2.96
CA TYR A 115 -7.74 9.62 2.01
C TYR A 115 -8.89 10.33 2.71
N ASP A 116 -9.26 9.95 3.93
CA ASP A 116 -10.21 10.72 4.75
C ASP A 116 -9.68 12.11 5.09
N GLU A 117 -8.42 12.21 5.51
CA GLU A 117 -7.76 13.50 5.75
C GLU A 117 -7.77 14.36 4.48
N ALA A 118 -7.47 13.76 3.31
CA ALA A 118 -7.50 14.46 2.02
C ALA A 118 -8.92 14.93 1.62
N ILE A 119 -9.95 14.14 1.88
CA ILE A 119 -11.35 14.53 1.65
C ILE A 119 -11.72 15.76 2.49
N HIS A 120 -11.30 15.80 3.76
CA HIS A 120 -11.55 16.95 4.62
C HIS A 120 -10.78 18.20 4.18
N ALA A 121 -9.53 18.04 3.76
CA ALA A 121 -8.68 19.14 3.31
C ALA A 121 -9.09 19.68 1.92
N MET A 122 -9.63 18.82 1.06
CA MET A 122 -9.97 19.12 -0.34
C MET A 122 -11.35 18.53 -0.71
N PRO A 123 -12.46 19.03 -0.12
CA PRO A 123 -13.79 18.42 -0.25
C PRO A 123 -14.35 18.46 -1.67
N ASP A 124 -13.91 19.40 -2.49
CA ASP A 124 -14.35 19.54 -3.89
C ASP A 124 -13.70 18.53 -4.83
N CYS A 125 -12.64 17.86 -4.38
CA CYS A 125 -11.94 16.86 -5.17
C CYS A 125 -12.57 15.47 -5.00
N ARG A 126 -13.46 15.11 -5.92
CA ARG A 126 -14.18 13.81 -5.90
C ARG A 126 -13.27 12.60 -6.00
N MET A 127 -12.09 12.77 -6.54
CA MET A 127 -11.10 11.70 -6.73
C MET A 127 -10.75 10.98 -5.42
N TRP A 128 -10.61 11.73 -4.31
CA TRP A 128 -10.29 11.15 -3.01
C TRP A 128 -11.32 10.14 -2.52
N LYS A 129 -12.61 10.39 -2.79
CA LYS A 129 -13.69 9.45 -2.45
C LYS A 129 -13.58 8.15 -3.25
N CYS A 130 -13.20 8.25 -4.52
CA CYS A 130 -13.00 7.06 -5.37
C CYS A 130 -11.80 6.23 -4.90
N LEU A 131 -10.66 6.88 -4.61
CA LEU A 131 -9.46 6.21 -4.11
C LEU A 131 -9.69 5.58 -2.73
N LYS A 132 -10.39 6.28 -1.82
CA LYS A 132 -10.78 5.73 -0.53
C LYS A 132 -11.64 4.49 -0.68
N HIS A 133 -12.67 4.53 -1.52
CA HIS A 133 -13.53 3.38 -1.75
C HIS A 133 -12.76 2.17 -2.31
N ASP A 134 -11.78 2.40 -3.18
CA ASP A 134 -10.92 1.34 -3.70
C ASP A 134 -10.05 0.73 -2.59
N ALA A 135 -9.45 1.55 -1.73
CA ALA A 135 -8.67 1.10 -0.57
C ALA A 135 -9.54 0.32 0.46
N GLU A 136 -10.77 0.75 0.71
CA GLU A 136 -11.73 0.03 1.57
C GLU A 136 -12.06 -1.37 1.01
N LYS A 137 -12.22 -1.50 -0.31
CA LYS A 137 -12.41 -2.81 -0.96
C LYS A 137 -11.20 -3.71 -0.82
N GLU A 138 -9.98 -3.18 -0.95
CA GLU A 138 -8.75 -3.95 -0.74
C GLU A 138 -8.64 -4.40 0.71
N MET A 139 -8.92 -3.53 1.66
CA MET A 139 -8.93 -3.86 3.09
C MET A 139 -9.95 -4.98 3.39
N GLU A 140 -11.14 -4.93 2.80
CA GLU A 140 -12.14 -6.00 2.94
C GLU A 140 -11.65 -7.31 2.31
N TYR A 141 -11.03 -7.23 1.14
CA TYR A 141 -10.49 -8.40 0.44
C TYR A 141 -9.41 -9.09 1.27
N VAL A 142 -8.42 -8.37 1.76
CA VAL A 142 -7.36 -8.96 2.58
C VAL A 142 -7.88 -9.49 3.92
N SER A 143 -8.89 -8.84 4.50
CA SER A 143 -9.57 -9.32 5.70
C SER A 143 -10.28 -10.66 5.48
N LYS A 144 -10.87 -10.87 4.29
CA LYS A 144 -11.45 -12.16 3.90
C LYS A 144 -10.39 -13.25 3.73
N LEU A 145 -9.22 -12.89 3.16
CA LEU A 145 -8.09 -13.83 3.05
C LEU A 145 -7.57 -14.26 4.42
N LEU A 146 -7.40 -13.32 5.34
CA LEU A 146 -6.97 -13.58 6.71
C LEU A 146 -7.90 -14.53 7.45
N ARG A 147 -9.22 -14.33 7.34
CA ARG A 147 -10.22 -15.22 7.95
C ARG A 147 -10.16 -16.66 7.40
N LYS A 148 -9.82 -16.83 6.12
CA LYS A 148 -9.68 -18.15 5.50
C LYS A 148 -8.37 -18.84 5.84
N SER A 149 -7.33 -18.10 6.21
CA SER A 149 -6.01 -18.64 6.56
C SER A 149 -5.89 -19.01 8.04
N ASN A 150 -6.83 -18.56 8.90
CA ASN A 150 -6.97 -19.01 10.27
C ASN A 150 -7.91 -20.22 10.28
N PRO A 151 -7.40 -21.42 10.60
CA PRO A 151 -8.25 -22.60 10.79
C PRO A 151 -9.14 -22.47 12.02
#